data_55e0ba2f9fed9d2bce1011ed514ea6e0
#
_entry.id   55e0ba2f9fed9d2bce1011ed514ea6e0
#
_cell.length_a   1.000
_cell.length_b   1.000
_cell.length_c   1.000
_cell.angle_alpha   90.00
_cell.angle_beta   90.00
_cell.angle_gamma   90.00
#
_symmetry.space_group_name_H-M   'P 1'
#
loop_
_entity.id
_entity.type
_entity.pdbx_description
1 polymer ?
#
loop_
_entity_poly.entity_id
_entity_poly.type
_entity_poly.pdbx_seq_one_letter_code
_entity_poly.pdbx_strand_id
1 'polypeptide(L)'
;MSNTYLTWAKNNMRLNVAEGLHDFIQADCLEWLAQQSSQTYSKRFDLIFLDPPTFSNSKRMQDAFDVQNHHVELIRQAASLLTEQGVLYFSTNFRRFKLDEQHLSDLTITDISKKTVPLDFARTPKIHYCWRITKHA
;
A
#
# COMPACT_ATOMS: atom_id res chain seq x y z
N MET A 1 -12.58 0.41 5.68
CA MET A 1 -12.76 -0.63 4.64
C MET A 1 -14.16 -1.21 4.72
N SER A 2 -14.75 -1.46 3.56
CA SER A 2 -16.13 -1.96 3.46
C SER A 2 -16.22 -3.47 3.73
N ASN A 3 -17.20 -3.89 4.54
CA ASN A 3 -17.51 -5.31 4.76
C ASN A 3 -17.87 -6.04 3.47
N THR A 4 -18.52 -5.36 2.53
CA THR A 4 -18.90 -5.91 1.23
C THR A 4 -17.68 -6.38 0.45
N TYR A 5 -16.64 -5.57 0.37
CA TYR A 5 -15.41 -5.93 -0.34
C TYR A 5 -14.64 -7.06 0.35
N LEU A 6 -14.64 -7.11 1.68
CA LEU A 6 -14.03 -8.22 2.41
C LEU A 6 -14.80 -9.54 2.18
N THR A 7 -16.12 -9.49 2.12
CA THR A 7 -16.96 -10.66 1.80
C THR A 7 -16.68 -11.14 0.38
N TRP A 8 -16.55 -10.25 -0.59
CA TRP A 8 -16.19 -10.61 -1.96
C TRP A 8 -14.79 -11.25 -2.02
N ALA A 9 -13.82 -10.71 -1.29
CA ALA A 9 -12.48 -11.29 -1.23
C ALA A 9 -12.50 -12.73 -0.70
N LYS A 10 -13.25 -12.98 0.38
CA LYS A 10 -13.43 -14.33 0.93
C LYS A 10 -14.06 -15.29 -0.09
N ASN A 11 -15.11 -14.83 -0.77
CA ASN A 11 -15.80 -15.64 -1.79
C ASN A 11 -14.86 -15.93 -2.99
N ASN A 12 -14.09 -14.95 -3.42
CA ASN A 12 -13.12 -15.13 -4.49
C ASN A 12 -12.03 -16.14 -4.13
N MET A 13 -11.55 -16.13 -2.89
CA MET A 13 -10.60 -17.14 -2.41
C MET A 13 -11.19 -18.55 -2.47
N ARG A 14 -12.46 -18.71 -2.05
CA ARG A 14 -13.16 -20.01 -2.15
C ARG A 14 -13.31 -20.48 -3.59
N LEU A 15 -13.75 -19.57 -4.49
CA LEU A 15 -13.94 -19.88 -5.91
C LEU A 15 -12.65 -20.33 -6.60
N ASN A 16 -11.52 -19.85 -6.16
CA ASN A 16 -10.21 -20.15 -6.72
C ASN A 16 -9.46 -21.26 -5.96
N VAL A 17 -10.17 -21.94 -5.04
CA VAL A 17 -9.59 -23.00 -4.21
C VAL A 17 -8.34 -22.53 -3.45
N ALA A 18 -8.30 -21.25 -3.13
CA ALA A 18 -7.20 -20.61 -2.41
C ALA A 18 -7.52 -20.47 -0.90
N GLU A 19 -8.27 -21.44 -0.38
CA GLU A 19 -8.56 -21.52 1.05
C GLU A 19 -7.30 -21.88 1.83
N GLY A 20 -7.11 -21.25 2.97
CA GLY A 20 -5.95 -21.46 3.83
C GLY A 20 -5.93 -20.47 4.97
N LEU A 21 -4.74 -20.22 5.50
CA LEU A 21 -4.52 -19.27 6.58
C LEU A 21 -4.48 -17.83 6.05
N HIS A 22 -5.65 -17.30 5.67
CA HIS A 22 -5.81 -15.93 5.22
C HIS A 22 -6.59 -15.12 6.25
N ASP A 23 -6.06 -13.95 6.57
CA ASP A 23 -6.72 -12.99 7.46
C ASP A 23 -7.43 -11.91 6.63
N PHE A 24 -8.72 -11.68 6.93
CA PHE A 24 -9.51 -10.62 6.33
C PHE A 24 -9.86 -9.61 7.40
N ILE A 25 -9.15 -8.48 7.42
CA ILE A 25 -9.21 -7.52 8.51
C ILE A 25 -9.94 -6.26 8.06
N GLN A 26 -11.06 -5.96 8.73
CA GLN A 26 -11.74 -4.69 8.56
C GLN A 26 -11.15 -3.69 9.55
N ALA A 27 -10.35 -2.75 9.04
CA ALA A 27 -9.67 -1.76 9.86
C ALA A 27 -9.47 -0.44 9.10
N ASP A 28 -9.25 0.63 9.84
CA ASP A 28 -8.61 1.82 9.30
C ASP A 28 -7.14 1.49 9.07
N CYS A 29 -6.69 1.58 7.80
CA CYS A 29 -5.33 1.17 7.43
C CYS A 29 -4.24 1.98 8.12
N LEU A 30 -4.46 3.28 8.32
CA LEU A 30 -3.50 4.14 9.03
C LEU A 30 -3.36 3.69 10.49
N GLU A 31 -4.49 3.43 11.14
CA GLU A 31 -4.50 2.95 12.51
C GLU A 31 -3.84 1.59 12.65
N TRP A 32 -4.21 0.67 11.76
CA TRP A 32 -3.67 -0.69 11.76
C TRP A 32 -2.15 -0.68 11.54
N LEU A 33 -1.66 0.07 10.57
CA LEU A 33 -0.23 0.20 10.28
C LEU A 33 0.52 0.84 11.46
N ALA A 34 -0.03 1.88 12.07
CA ALA A 34 0.58 2.52 13.23
C ALA A 34 0.70 1.55 14.41
N GLN A 35 -0.34 0.77 14.66
CA GLN A 35 -0.32 -0.25 15.73
C GLN A 35 0.69 -1.35 15.45
N GLN A 36 0.71 -1.90 14.22
CA GLN A 36 1.62 -2.98 13.85
C GLN A 36 3.08 -2.52 13.84
N SER A 37 3.36 -1.34 13.31
CA SER A 37 4.73 -0.80 13.24
C SER A 37 5.32 -0.44 14.60
N SER A 38 4.48 -0.15 15.58
CA SER A 38 4.93 0.16 16.96
C SER A 38 5.23 -1.07 17.82
N GLN A 39 4.84 -2.26 17.37
CA GLN A 39 5.03 -3.50 18.15
C GLN A 39 6.39 -4.13 17.86
N THR A 40 7.13 -4.47 18.92
CA THR A 40 8.45 -5.12 18.81
C THR A 40 8.38 -6.50 18.16
N TYR A 41 7.29 -7.23 18.38
CA TYR A 41 7.07 -8.58 17.86
C TYR A 41 5.99 -8.64 16.79
N SER A 42 5.83 -7.57 16.02
CA SER A 42 4.88 -7.57 14.93
C SER A 42 5.26 -8.59 13.83
N LYS A 43 4.24 -9.13 13.20
CA LYS A 43 4.41 -9.99 12.03
C LYS A 43 5.15 -9.23 10.92
N ARG A 44 6.09 -9.88 10.25
CA ARG A 44 6.79 -9.34 9.08
C ARG A 44 6.25 -9.97 7.81
N PHE A 45 6.32 -9.21 6.71
CA PHE A 45 5.79 -9.62 5.42
C PHE A 45 6.88 -9.58 4.36
N ASP A 46 6.87 -10.59 3.49
CA ASP A 46 7.78 -10.66 2.33
C ASP A 46 7.31 -9.78 1.18
N LEU A 47 6.00 -9.55 1.10
CA LEU A 47 5.38 -8.75 0.07
C LEU A 47 4.25 -7.92 0.67
N ILE A 48 4.27 -6.62 0.41
CA ILE A 48 3.19 -5.70 0.73
C ILE A 48 2.76 -4.97 -0.54
N PHE A 49 1.46 -4.95 -0.80
CA PHE A 49 0.86 -4.10 -1.83
C PHE A 49 0.02 -3.02 -1.15
N LEU A 50 0.34 -1.76 -1.44
CA LEU A 50 -0.28 -0.60 -0.80
C LEU A 50 -0.81 0.35 -1.88
N ASP A 51 -2.13 0.44 -2.00
CA ASP A 51 -2.82 1.29 -2.96
C ASP A 51 -3.88 2.13 -2.23
N PRO A 52 -3.46 3.21 -1.54
CA PRO A 52 -4.39 4.04 -0.80
C PRO A 52 -5.25 4.88 -1.72
N PRO A 53 -6.45 5.31 -1.27
CA PRO A 53 -7.24 6.30 -1.99
C PRO A 53 -6.51 7.64 -2.05
N THR A 54 -6.85 8.48 -3.02
CA THR A 54 -6.31 9.85 -3.11
C THR A 54 -6.71 10.67 -1.89
N PHE A 55 -7.99 10.59 -1.50
CA PHE A 55 -8.53 11.22 -0.30
C PHE A 55 -9.44 10.24 0.44
N SER A 56 -9.42 10.30 1.76
CA SER A 56 -10.28 9.48 2.60
C SER A 56 -10.56 10.18 3.92
N ASN A 57 -11.78 10.01 4.44
CA ASN A 57 -12.11 10.43 5.80
C ASN A 57 -11.67 9.31 6.76
N SER A 58 -10.69 9.61 7.58
CA SER A 58 -10.29 8.73 8.67
C SER A 58 -10.93 9.20 9.99
N LYS A 59 -11.52 8.27 10.74
CA LYS A 59 -12.07 8.58 12.07
C LYS A 59 -11.00 9.03 13.07
N ARG A 60 -9.75 8.77 12.78
CA ARG A 60 -8.62 9.03 13.68
C ARG A 60 -7.92 10.34 13.41
N MET A 61 -7.98 10.83 12.18
CA MET A 61 -7.37 12.09 11.81
C MET A 61 -8.40 13.20 11.99
N GLN A 62 -8.03 14.28 12.67
CA GLN A 62 -8.83 15.50 12.70
C GLN A 62 -9.01 16.04 11.28
N ASP A 63 -8.02 15.79 10.42
CA ASP A 63 -8.04 16.12 9.00
C ASP A 63 -8.23 14.86 8.15
N ALA A 64 -8.83 15.03 6.96
CA ALA A 64 -8.98 13.95 6.01
C ALA A 64 -7.61 13.42 5.54
N PHE A 65 -7.53 12.10 5.29
CA PHE A 65 -6.36 11.51 4.66
C PHE A 65 -6.17 12.07 3.24
N ASP A 66 -4.95 12.42 2.92
CA ASP A 66 -4.51 12.92 1.62
C ASP A 66 -3.22 12.21 1.25
N VAL A 67 -3.21 11.48 0.14
CA VAL A 67 -2.06 10.67 -0.27
C VAL A 67 -0.80 11.52 -0.47
N GLN A 68 -0.93 12.74 -0.99
CA GLN A 68 0.22 13.63 -1.20
C GLN A 68 0.89 14.01 0.11
N ASN A 69 0.11 14.33 1.13
CA ASN A 69 0.64 14.78 2.42
C ASN A 69 1.01 13.64 3.37
N HIS A 70 0.40 12.46 3.22
CA HIS A 70 0.52 11.36 4.18
C HIS A 70 1.28 10.14 3.65
N HIS A 71 1.68 10.14 2.37
CA HIS A 71 2.31 8.96 1.78
C HIS A 71 3.66 8.58 2.41
N VAL A 72 4.45 9.56 2.85
CA VAL A 72 5.75 9.29 3.48
C VAL A 72 5.57 8.45 4.74
N GLU A 73 4.67 8.87 5.63
CA GLU A 73 4.38 8.14 6.86
C GLU A 73 3.84 6.74 6.55
N LEU A 74 2.88 6.66 5.62
CA LEU A 74 2.26 5.40 5.21
C LEU A 74 3.28 4.41 4.64
N ILE A 75 4.16 4.88 3.76
CA ILE A 75 5.23 4.06 3.16
C ILE A 75 6.23 3.61 4.23
N ARG A 76 6.63 4.50 5.13
CA ARG A 76 7.56 4.15 6.21
C ARG A 76 7.00 3.10 7.15
N GLN A 77 5.76 3.24 7.56
CA GLN A 77 5.09 2.26 8.42
C GLN A 77 4.99 0.90 7.72
N ALA A 78 4.57 0.88 6.47
CA ALA A 78 4.50 -0.36 5.69
C ALA A 78 5.88 -0.99 5.49
N ALA A 79 6.89 -0.20 5.13
CA ALA A 79 8.25 -0.69 4.94
C ALA A 79 8.85 -1.27 6.23
N SER A 80 8.50 -0.72 7.39
CA SER A 80 8.96 -1.26 8.69
C SER A 80 8.45 -2.67 8.96
N LEU A 81 7.35 -3.07 8.32
CA LEU A 81 6.77 -4.42 8.45
C LEU A 81 7.33 -5.42 7.42
N LEU A 82 8.22 -5.00 6.53
CA LEU A 82 8.88 -5.91 5.59
C LEU A 82 9.94 -6.76 6.29
N THR A 83 10.09 -8.00 5.80
CA THR A 83 11.31 -8.77 6.04
C THR A 83 12.51 -8.11 5.37
N GLU A 84 13.74 -8.53 5.70
CA GLU A 84 14.96 -7.94 5.12
C GLU A 84 14.98 -7.99 3.57
N GLN A 85 14.44 -9.06 2.99
CA GLN A 85 14.34 -9.25 1.54
C GLN A 85 12.96 -8.89 0.98
N GLY A 86 12.09 -8.32 1.83
CA GLY A 86 10.72 -8.01 1.47
C GLY A 86 10.62 -6.85 0.46
N VAL A 87 9.50 -6.83 -0.25
CA VAL A 87 9.20 -5.82 -1.27
C VAL A 87 7.86 -5.17 -0.98
N LEU A 88 7.84 -3.85 -1.02
CA LEU A 88 6.62 -3.05 -0.98
C LEU A 88 6.37 -2.48 -2.37
N TYR A 89 5.18 -2.72 -2.90
CA TYR A 89 4.65 -2.01 -4.06
C TYR A 89 3.68 -0.94 -3.59
N PHE A 90 3.99 0.30 -3.90
CA PHE A 90 3.13 1.44 -3.63
C PHE A 90 2.58 2.00 -4.93
N SER A 91 1.26 2.13 -5.02
CA SER A 91 0.59 2.68 -6.20
C SER A 91 -0.38 3.78 -5.81
N THR A 92 -0.64 4.69 -6.75
CA THR A 92 -1.66 5.73 -6.63
C THR A 92 -2.17 6.11 -8.01
N ASN A 93 -3.46 6.45 -8.09
CA ASN A 93 -4.08 6.99 -9.29
C ASN A 93 -4.21 8.52 -9.28
N PHE A 94 -3.62 9.18 -8.30
CA PHE A 94 -3.59 10.64 -8.25
C PHE A 94 -2.61 11.19 -9.27
N ARG A 95 -3.11 11.78 -10.35
CA ARG A 95 -2.31 12.22 -11.51
C ARG A 95 -1.25 13.26 -11.20
N ARG A 96 -1.48 14.10 -10.19
CA ARG A 96 -0.56 15.15 -9.76
C ARG A 96 0.39 14.71 -8.64
N PHE A 97 0.37 13.42 -8.31
CA PHE A 97 1.19 12.89 -7.23
C PHE A 97 2.67 13.05 -7.52
N LYS A 98 3.41 13.49 -6.49
CA LYS A 98 4.87 13.57 -6.50
C LYS A 98 5.39 12.84 -5.27
N LEU A 99 6.18 11.81 -5.50
CA LEU A 99 6.81 11.05 -4.41
C LEU A 99 7.88 11.92 -3.75
N ASP A 100 7.82 12.01 -2.43
CA ASP A 100 8.82 12.69 -1.62
C ASP A 100 10.03 11.77 -1.37
N GLU A 101 10.89 11.65 -2.38
CA GLU A 101 12.06 10.79 -2.32
C GLU A 101 13.07 11.24 -1.26
N GLN A 102 13.12 12.53 -0.98
CA GLN A 102 14.04 13.09 0.01
C GLN A 102 13.79 12.53 1.42
N HIS A 103 12.53 12.43 1.82
CA HIS A 103 12.15 11.87 3.11
C HIS A 103 12.08 10.35 3.14
N LEU A 104 12.37 9.69 2.01
CA LEU A 104 12.41 8.24 1.84
C LEU A 104 13.79 7.75 1.38
N SER A 105 14.83 8.57 1.54
CA SER A 105 16.17 8.30 1.03
C SER A 105 16.86 7.08 1.65
N ASP A 106 16.37 6.60 2.77
CA ASP A 106 16.81 5.37 3.42
C ASP A 106 16.24 4.09 2.80
N LEU A 107 15.36 4.23 1.81
CA LEU A 107 14.75 3.11 1.08
C LEU A 107 15.28 3.09 -0.36
N THR A 108 15.29 1.91 -0.97
CA THR A 108 15.57 1.77 -2.40
C THR A 108 14.25 1.82 -3.17
N ILE A 109 14.08 2.83 -4.01
CA ILE A 109 12.82 3.10 -4.71
C ILE A 109 13.07 3.06 -6.21
N THR A 110 12.27 2.26 -6.90
CA THR A 110 12.29 2.14 -8.36
C THR A 110 10.92 2.45 -8.93
N ASP A 111 10.84 3.43 -9.83
CA ASP A 111 9.60 3.74 -10.54
C ASP A 111 9.35 2.68 -11.61
N ILE A 112 8.24 1.96 -11.48
CA ILE A 112 7.79 0.95 -12.42
C ILE A 112 6.46 1.33 -13.09
N SER A 113 6.07 2.58 -13.02
CA SER A 113 4.77 3.07 -13.52
C SER A 113 4.52 2.67 -14.97
N LYS A 114 5.51 2.88 -15.84
CA LYS A 114 5.39 2.55 -17.27
C LYS A 114 5.22 1.06 -17.53
N LYS A 115 5.83 0.21 -16.72
CA LYS A 115 5.77 -1.25 -16.85
C LYS A 115 4.46 -1.84 -16.36
N THR A 116 3.71 -1.08 -15.56
CA THR A 116 2.48 -1.55 -14.92
C THR A 116 1.22 -0.98 -15.54
N VAL A 117 1.33 -0.16 -16.59
CA VAL A 117 0.17 0.32 -17.37
C VAL A 117 -0.30 -0.80 -18.30
N PRO A 118 -1.55 -1.29 -18.16
CA PRO A 118 -2.11 -2.27 -19.10
C PRO A 118 -2.19 -1.72 -20.52
N LEU A 119 -2.15 -2.62 -21.52
CA LEU A 119 -2.23 -2.26 -22.92
C LEU A 119 -3.49 -1.44 -23.27
N ASP A 120 -4.61 -1.74 -22.61
CA ASP A 120 -5.87 -1.02 -22.80
C ASP A 120 -5.77 0.47 -22.45
N PHE A 121 -4.81 0.83 -21.59
CA PHE A 121 -4.57 2.20 -21.14
C PHE A 121 -3.29 2.82 -21.71
N ALA A 122 -2.68 2.20 -22.74
CA ALA A 122 -1.43 2.69 -23.33
C ALA A 122 -1.53 4.11 -23.89
N ARG A 123 -2.73 4.54 -24.31
CA ARG A 123 -3.00 5.91 -24.81
C ARG A 123 -3.04 6.97 -23.71
N THR A 124 -3.20 6.56 -22.46
CA THR A 124 -3.23 7.43 -21.26
C THR A 124 -2.24 6.93 -20.23
N PRO A 125 -0.91 7.03 -20.48
CA PRO A 125 0.10 6.39 -19.63
C PRO A 125 0.20 6.96 -18.20
N LYS A 126 -0.40 8.14 -17.95
CA LYS A 126 -0.40 8.80 -16.63
C LYS A 126 -1.65 8.49 -15.80
N ILE A 127 -2.27 7.33 -16.00
CA ILE A 127 -3.45 6.94 -15.21
C ILE A 127 -3.10 6.50 -13.79
N HIS A 128 -1.88 6.03 -13.56
CA HIS A 128 -1.39 5.67 -12.23
C HIS A 128 0.13 5.81 -12.17
N TYR A 129 0.62 5.79 -10.94
CA TYR A 129 2.02 5.63 -10.61
C TYR A 129 2.20 4.38 -9.76
N CYS A 130 3.33 3.70 -9.92
CA CYS A 130 3.68 2.53 -9.12
C CYS A 130 5.18 2.50 -8.87
N TRP A 131 5.56 2.26 -7.61
CA TRP A 131 6.96 2.13 -7.20
C TRP A 131 7.19 0.79 -6.51
N ARG A 132 8.34 0.22 -6.82
CA ARG A 132 8.88 -0.92 -6.10
C ARG A 132 9.86 -0.42 -5.04
N ILE A 133 9.61 -0.76 -3.79
CA ILE A 133 10.34 -0.24 -2.65
C ILE A 133 10.91 -1.41 -1.84
N THR A 134 12.20 -1.31 -1.50
CA THR A 134 12.89 -2.27 -0.64
C THR A 134 13.68 -1.53 0.43
N LYS A 135 14.00 -2.23 1.50
CA LYS A 135 14.97 -1.75 2.48
C LYS A 135 16.36 -1.77 1.85
N HIS A 136 17.22 -0.86 2.26
CA HIS A 136 18.63 -0.95 1.93
C HIS A 136 19.20 -2.24 2.53
N ALA A 137 19.88 -2.95 1.70
CA ALA A 137 20.66 -4.10 2.15
C ALA A 137 21.91 -3.62 2.89
#